data_bc67583c5a9fd6452f2317444212fb76
#
_entry.id   bc67583c5a9fd6452f2317444212fb76
#
_cell.length_a   1.000
_cell.length_b   1.000
_cell.length_c   1.000
_cell.angle_alpha   90.00
_cell.angle_beta   90.00
_cell.angle_gamma   90.00
#
_symmetry.space_group_name_H-M   'P 1'
#
loop_
_entity.id
_entity.type
_entity.pdbx_description
1 polymer ?
#
loop_
_entity_poly.entity_id
_entity_poly.type
_entity_poly.pdbx_seq_one_letter_code
_entity_poly.pdbx_strand_id
1 'polypeptide(L)'
;MTSVFKTGGLRVEYDMKVPMRDGTRLSLDVYFPNSDGDDGPWPVILIRTPYNNQMPSVVTQSATFFAQHGFVVAAQDVRGRFDSEGEFTPWVNEYDDGFDTVEWIGSRDWCDGNIGMHGPSYVGNVQWQAASMGSKYL
;
A
#
# COMPACT_ATOMS: atom_id res chain seq x y z
N MET A 1 -6.24 -13.36 -9.03
CA MET A 1 -7.34 -12.55 -9.62
C MET A 1 -7.72 -11.48 -8.61
N THR A 2 -7.66 -10.24 -9.01
CA THR A 2 -8.02 -9.12 -8.11
C THR A 2 -9.53 -9.10 -7.91
N SER A 3 -9.97 -9.16 -6.66
CA SER A 3 -11.40 -9.06 -6.33
C SER A 3 -11.76 -7.61 -6.04
N VAL A 4 -12.82 -7.10 -6.67
CA VAL A 4 -13.30 -5.73 -6.49
C VAL A 4 -14.60 -5.76 -5.69
N PHE A 5 -14.64 -5.02 -4.58
CA PHE A 5 -15.82 -4.92 -3.74
C PHE A 5 -16.13 -3.46 -3.40
N LYS A 6 -17.40 -3.17 -3.13
CA LYS A 6 -17.83 -1.88 -2.57
C LYS A 6 -18.20 -2.08 -1.10
N THR A 7 -17.46 -1.45 -0.20
CA THR A 7 -17.69 -1.51 1.24
C THR A 7 -17.88 -0.08 1.77
N GLY A 8 -19.02 0.19 2.39
CA GLY A 8 -19.30 1.51 2.95
C GLY A 8 -19.22 2.68 1.94
N GLY A 9 -19.53 2.41 0.67
CA GLY A 9 -19.39 3.37 -0.43
C GLY A 9 -17.99 3.45 -1.04
N LEU A 10 -16.99 2.79 -0.47
CA LEU A 10 -15.64 2.72 -1.03
C LEU A 10 -15.50 1.58 -2.03
N ARG A 11 -14.73 1.80 -3.09
CA ARG A 11 -14.24 0.73 -3.97
C ARG A 11 -12.95 0.18 -3.38
N VAL A 12 -12.89 -1.13 -3.18
CA VAL A 12 -11.67 -1.81 -2.72
C VAL A 12 -11.27 -2.87 -3.74
N GLU A 13 -10.02 -2.85 -4.14
CA GLU A 13 -9.41 -3.88 -5.00
C GLU A 13 -8.42 -4.68 -4.16
N TYR A 14 -8.72 -5.97 -3.97
CA TYR A 14 -7.93 -6.86 -3.12
C TYR A 14 -6.91 -7.65 -3.92
N ASP A 15 -5.78 -7.92 -3.27
CA ASP A 15 -4.72 -8.82 -3.75
C ASP A 15 -4.14 -8.44 -5.12
N MET A 16 -3.92 -7.15 -5.35
CA MET A 16 -3.12 -6.71 -6.49
C MET A 16 -1.68 -7.17 -6.30
N LYS A 17 -1.11 -7.85 -7.28
CA LYS A 17 0.26 -8.34 -7.19
C LYS A 17 1.25 -7.30 -7.71
N VAL A 18 2.08 -6.79 -6.81
CA VAL A 18 3.12 -5.81 -7.12
C VAL A 18 4.45 -6.54 -7.29
N PRO A 19 5.06 -6.53 -8.48
CA PRO A 19 6.34 -7.19 -8.69
C PRO A 19 7.49 -6.38 -8.10
N MET A 20 8.32 -7.03 -7.31
CA MET A 20 9.59 -6.49 -6.85
C MET A 20 10.67 -6.71 -7.91
N ARG A 21 11.84 -6.05 -7.78
CA ARG A 21 12.96 -6.14 -8.73
C ARG A 21 13.47 -7.56 -8.97
N ASP A 22 13.32 -8.45 -8.01
CA ASP A 22 13.71 -9.86 -8.10
C ASP A 22 12.58 -10.78 -8.62
N GLY A 23 11.43 -10.21 -9.00
CA GLY A 23 10.28 -10.94 -9.50
C GLY A 23 9.33 -11.46 -8.43
N THR A 24 9.66 -11.36 -7.14
CA THR A 24 8.74 -11.68 -6.04
C THR A 24 7.54 -10.75 -6.06
N ARG A 25 6.33 -11.28 -5.94
CA ARG A 25 5.10 -10.49 -6.01
C ARG A 25 4.50 -10.28 -4.61
N LEU A 26 4.33 -9.03 -4.23
CA LEU A 26 3.72 -8.68 -2.95
C LEU A 26 2.24 -8.32 -3.13
N SER A 27 1.43 -8.72 -2.15
CA SER A 27 0.00 -8.47 -2.15
C SER A 27 -0.31 -7.05 -1.68
N LEU A 28 -1.14 -6.34 -2.44
CA LEU A 28 -1.57 -4.98 -2.17
C LEU A 28 -3.09 -4.87 -2.24
N ASP A 29 -3.72 -4.42 -1.16
CA ASP A 29 -5.14 -4.04 -1.15
C ASP A 29 -5.24 -2.53 -1.34
N VAL A 30 -6.09 -2.10 -2.29
CA VAL A 30 -6.20 -0.68 -2.64
C VAL A 30 -7.62 -0.19 -2.41
N TYR A 31 -7.74 0.82 -1.55
CA TYR A 31 -8.99 1.50 -1.18
C TYR A 31 -9.06 2.82 -1.93
N PHE A 32 -10.09 3.00 -2.75
CA PHE A 32 -10.31 4.22 -3.51
C PHE A 32 -11.32 5.12 -2.83
N PRO A 33 -11.15 6.44 -2.91
CA PRO A 33 -12.15 7.38 -2.40
C PRO A 33 -13.52 7.13 -3.02
N ASN A 34 -14.57 7.35 -2.23
CA ASN A 34 -15.92 7.43 -2.76
C ASN A 34 -16.12 8.84 -3.32
N SER A 35 -15.91 9.00 -4.59
CA SER A 35 -16.00 10.27 -5.25
C SER A 35 -17.16 10.25 -6.24
N ASP A 36 -18.25 10.90 -5.87
CA ASP A 36 -19.36 11.17 -6.80
C ASP A 36 -18.85 12.09 -7.91
N GLY A 37 -18.28 11.49 -8.97
CA GLY A 37 -17.78 12.18 -10.16
C GLY A 37 -16.33 12.67 -10.14
N ASP A 38 -15.55 12.33 -9.12
CA ASP A 38 -14.10 12.55 -9.12
C ASP A 38 -13.38 11.22 -9.42
N ASP A 39 -12.80 11.10 -10.58
CA ASP A 39 -12.08 9.91 -11.03
C ASP A 39 -10.56 9.96 -10.74
N GLY A 40 -10.13 10.93 -9.91
CA GLY A 40 -8.71 11.15 -9.57
C GLY A 40 -7.93 11.91 -10.65
N PRO A 41 -6.58 11.76 -10.70
CA PRO A 41 -5.78 10.96 -9.75
C PRO A 41 -5.76 11.55 -8.34
N TRP A 42 -5.38 10.71 -7.37
CA TRP A 42 -5.37 11.08 -5.94
C TRP A 42 -4.00 10.91 -5.30
N PRO A 43 -3.71 11.66 -4.22
CA PRO A 43 -2.57 11.34 -3.36
C PRO A 43 -2.77 9.99 -2.68
N VAL A 44 -1.70 9.28 -2.41
CA VAL A 44 -1.72 7.91 -1.89
C VAL A 44 -1.12 7.85 -0.49
N ILE A 45 -1.77 7.10 0.38
CA ILE A 45 -1.21 6.67 1.67
C ILE A 45 -0.84 5.18 1.55
N LEU A 46 0.44 4.87 1.70
CA LEU A 46 0.95 3.50 1.71
C LEU A 46 1.13 3.00 3.14
N ILE A 47 0.58 1.82 3.42
CA ILE A 47 0.76 1.10 4.68
C ILE A 47 1.41 -0.25 4.35
N ARG A 48 2.64 -0.48 4.82
CA ARG A 48 3.33 -1.77 4.65
C ARG A 48 3.42 -2.47 6.01
N THR A 49 2.88 -3.67 6.10
CA THR A 49 2.67 -4.35 7.38
C THR A 49 3.07 -5.82 7.36
N PRO A 50 3.71 -6.33 8.42
CA PRO A 50 3.90 -7.76 8.64
C PRO A 50 2.72 -8.39 9.40
N TYR A 51 1.71 -7.59 9.79
CA TYR A 51 0.64 -8.00 10.69
C TYR A 51 -0.67 -8.37 10.01
N ASN A 52 -0.70 -8.46 8.68
CA ASN A 52 -1.88 -8.62 7.82
C ASN A 52 -2.43 -7.26 7.34
N ASN A 53 -2.48 -7.09 6.03
CA ASN A 53 -3.01 -5.86 5.40
C ASN A 53 -4.54 -5.70 5.56
N GLN A 54 -5.21 -6.68 6.15
CA GLN A 54 -6.64 -6.62 6.50
C GLN A 54 -6.87 -6.52 8.02
N MET A 55 -5.82 -6.27 8.81
CA MET A 55 -5.93 -6.15 10.26
C MET A 55 -6.75 -4.91 10.64
N PRO A 56 -7.89 -5.06 11.37
CA PRO A 56 -8.81 -3.94 11.59
C PRO A 56 -8.19 -2.73 12.27
N SER A 57 -7.46 -2.95 13.36
CA SER A 57 -6.97 -1.87 14.22
C SER A 57 -5.80 -1.07 13.65
N VAL A 58 -5.01 -1.67 12.75
CA VAL A 58 -3.80 -1.03 12.19
C VAL A 58 -4.03 -0.57 10.77
N VAL A 59 -4.79 -1.33 9.99
CA VAL A 59 -4.93 -1.12 8.55
C VAL A 59 -6.32 -0.66 8.15
N THR A 60 -7.34 -1.49 8.34
CA THR A 60 -8.64 -1.20 7.71
C THR A 60 -9.35 0.02 8.27
N GLN A 61 -9.18 0.34 9.55
CA GLN A 61 -9.72 1.59 10.12
C GLN A 61 -9.04 2.82 9.53
N SER A 62 -7.71 2.80 9.46
CA SER A 62 -6.95 3.90 8.85
C SER A 62 -7.24 4.01 7.36
N ALA A 63 -7.30 2.88 6.65
CA ALA A 63 -7.59 2.86 5.22
C ALA A 63 -8.97 3.45 4.91
N THR A 64 -9.99 3.07 5.66
CA THR A 64 -11.34 3.61 5.51
C THR A 64 -11.37 5.10 5.80
N PHE A 65 -10.73 5.54 6.89
CA PHE A 65 -10.67 6.95 7.27
C PHE A 65 -10.03 7.80 6.16
N PHE A 66 -8.84 7.47 5.71
CA PHE A 66 -8.14 8.25 4.69
C PHE A 66 -8.85 8.19 3.33
N ALA A 67 -9.39 7.04 2.94
CA ALA A 67 -10.13 6.94 1.69
C ALA A 67 -11.39 7.81 1.68
N GLN A 68 -12.08 7.94 2.81
CA GLN A 68 -13.21 8.85 2.96
C GLN A 68 -12.80 10.34 2.91
N HIS A 69 -11.51 10.65 3.06
CA HIS A 69 -10.97 12.01 3.05
C HIS A 69 -10.16 12.34 1.78
N GLY A 70 -10.37 11.59 0.70
CA GLY A 70 -9.81 11.91 -0.62
C GLY A 70 -8.43 11.33 -0.91
N PHE A 71 -7.98 10.34 -0.16
CA PHE A 71 -6.75 9.61 -0.44
C PHE A 71 -7.04 8.21 -1.00
N VAL A 72 -6.25 7.76 -1.94
CA VAL A 72 -6.14 6.32 -2.17
C VAL A 72 -5.29 5.73 -1.04
N VAL A 73 -5.72 4.61 -0.47
CA VAL A 73 -4.90 3.88 0.52
C VAL A 73 -4.47 2.55 -0.08
N ALA A 74 -3.16 2.32 -0.09
CA ALA A 74 -2.55 1.09 -0.53
C ALA A 74 -1.97 0.36 0.68
N ALA A 75 -2.54 -0.81 1.01
CA ALA A 75 -2.14 -1.62 2.16
C ALA A 75 -1.44 -2.89 1.67
N GLN A 76 -0.15 -3.03 1.99
CA GLN A 76 0.69 -4.13 1.51
C GLN A 76 1.12 -5.05 2.63
N ASP A 77 0.95 -6.37 2.40
CA ASP A 77 1.67 -7.37 3.18
C ASP A 77 3.15 -7.35 2.78
N VAL A 78 4.05 -7.26 3.76
CA VAL A 78 5.48 -7.35 3.48
C VAL A 78 5.86 -8.74 2.97
N ARG A 79 7.01 -8.86 2.33
CA ARG A 79 7.54 -10.11 1.75
C ARG A 79 7.41 -11.28 2.72
N GLY A 80 6.88 -12.40 2.24
CA GLY A 80 6.74 -13.63 3.01
C GLY A 80 5.66 -13.63 4.09
N ARG A 81 4.81 -12.61 4.12
CA ARG A 81 3.69 -12.54 5.07
C ARG A 81 2.36 -12.60 4.34
N PHE A 82 1.42 -13.35 4.91
CA PHE A 82 0.03 -13.52 4.42
C PHE A 82 -0.05 -13.79 2.91
N ASP A 83 -0.57 -12.88 2.11
CA ASP A 83 -0.80 -13.10 0.68
C ASP A 83 0.40 -12.69 -0.19
N SER A 84 1.47 -12.17 0.40
CA SER A 84 2.71 -11.86 -0.30
C SER A 84 3.62 -13.08 -0.44
N GLU A 85 4.27 -13.18 -1.61
CA GLU A 85 5.24 -14.23 -1.90
C GLU A 85 6.58 -14.00 -1.17
N GLY A 86 7.45 -15.00 -1.23
CA GLY A 86 8.82 -14.95 -0.69
C GLY A 86 8.91 -15.42 0.76
N GLU A 87 10.03 -15.12 1.38
CA GLU A 87 10.31 -15.44 2.78
C GLU A 87 10.41 -14.18 3.63
N PHE A 88 9.82 -14.23 4.82
CA PHE A 88 9.88 -13.13 5.77
C PHE A 88 11.17 -13.21 6.59
N THR A 89 12.05 -12.23 6.37
CA THR A 89 13.20 -11.97 7.22
C THR A 89 13.07 -10.54 7.74
N PRO A 90 12.79 -10.34 9.04
CA PRO A 90 12.53 -9.00 9.58
C PRO A 90 13.63 -8.00 9.21
N TRP A 91 13.22 -6.83 8.71
CA TRP A 91 14.06 -5.68 8.37
C TRP A 91 14.96 -5.81 7.14
N VAL A 92 15.18 -7.01 6.62
CA VAL A 92 16.19 -7.26 5.58
C VAL A 92 15.79 -6.72 4.20
N ASN A 93 14.55 -6.98 3.77
CA ASN A 93 14.11 -6.64 2.41
C ASN A 93 13.33 -5.31 2.33
N GLU A 94 13.14 -4.62 3.45
CA GLU A 94 12.22 -3.49 3.53
C GLU A 94 12.69 -2.24 2.78
N TYR A 95 13.99 -2.06 2.61
CA TYR A 95 14.56 -0.96 1.82
C TYR A 95 14.15 -1.08 0.34
N ASP A 96 14.52 -2.18 -0.28
CA ASP A 96 14.28 -2.41 -1.71
C ASP A 96 12.80 -2.63 -2.01
N ASP A 97 12.11 -3.44 -1.22
CA ASP A 97 10.69 -3.71 -1.41
C ASP A 97 9.83 -2.46 -1.18
N GLY A 98 10.20 -1.63 -0.21
CA GLY A 98 9.54 -0.35 0.02
C GLY A 98 9.71 0.60 -1.14
N PHE A 99 10.94 0.75 -1.63
CA PHE A 99 11.24 1.57 -2.81
C PHE A 99 10.50 1.07 -4.06
N ASP A 100 10.60 -0.22 -4.37
CA ASP A 100 9.96 -0.81 -5.54
C ASP A 100 8.43 -0.63 -5.50
N THR A 101 7.82 -0.76 -4.32
CA THR A 101 6.39 -0.54 -4.12
C THR A 101 6.01 0.92 -4.36
N VAL A 102 6.78 1.86 -3.81
CA VAL A 102 6.55 3.31 -4.01
C VAL A 102 6.65 3.69 -5.49
N GLU A 103 7.68 3.20 -6.19
CA GLU A 103 7.85 3.43 -7.63
C GLU A 103 6.70 2.84 -8.46
N TRP A 104 6.27 1.63 -8.12
CA TRP A 104 5.14 0.98 -8.79
C TRP A 104 3.85 1.77 -8.60
N ILE A 105 3.53 2.19 -7.37
CA ILE A 105 2.35 3.01 -7.06
C ILE A 105 2.42 4.35 -7.80
N GLY A 106 3.58 5.02 -7.75
CA GLY A 106 3.77 6.31 -8.39
C GLY A 106 3.57 6.30 -9.91
N SER A 107 3.72 5.14 -10.53
CA SER A 107 3.49 4.94 -11.97
C SER A 107 2.04 4.57 -12.34
N ARG A 108 1.13 4.46 -11.37
CA ARG A 108 -0.28 4.14 -11.63
C ARG A 108 -1.07 5.37 -12.05
N ASP A 109 -2.05 5.17 -12.92
CA ASP A 109 -2.91 6.26 -13.43
C ASP A 109 -3.75 6.92 -12.32
N TRP A 110 -4.05 6.17 -11.26
CA TRP A 110 -4.81 6.65 -10.12
C TRP A 110 -3.99 7.38 -9.06
N CYS A 111 -2.66 7.41 -9.18
CA CYS A 111 -1.75 8.14 -8.29
C CYS A 111 -1.39 9.50 -8.89
N ASP A 112 -1.53 10.56 -8.13
CA ASP A 112 -1.16 11.93 -8.58
C ASP A 112 0.34 12.24 -8.47
N GLY A 113 1.15 11.26 -8.06
CA GLY A 113 2.59 11.40 -7.90
C GLY A 113 3.02 11.77 -6.48
N ASN A 114 2.09 11.88 -5.54
CA ASN A 114 2.38 12.17 -4.14
C ASN A 114 2.01 10.96 -3.28
N ILE A 115 3.01 10.38 -2.60
CA ILE A 115 2.82 9.23 -1.73
C ILE A 115 3.32 9.58 -0.33
N GLY A 116 2.47 9.36 0.68
CA GLY A 116 2.86 9.36 2.08
C GLY A 116 2.78 7.94 2.65
N MET A 117 3.38 7.70 3.78
CA MET A 117 3.28 6.43 4.50
C MET A 117 2.73 6.65 5.90
N HIS A 118 2.06 5.62 6.43
CA HIS A 118 1.39 5.69 7.73
C HIS A 118 1.49 4.36 8.47
N GLY A 119 1.59 4.44 9.78
CA GLY A 119 1.49 3.33 10.71
C GLY A 119 2.55 3.33 11.80
N PRO A 120 2.28 2.64 12.92
CA PRO A 120 3.18 2.54 14.07
C PRO A 120 4.11 1.31 14.01
N SER A 121 5.06 1.23 14.94
CA SER A 121 5.90 0.06 15.19
C SER A 121 6.70 -0.38 13.93
N TYR A 122 6.64 -1.64 13.57
CA TYR A 122 7.23 -2.16 12.33
C TYR A 122 6.76 -1.37 11.10
N VAL A 123 5.47 -1.07 11.05
CA VAL A 123 4.85 -0.26 9.98
C VAL A 123 5.40 1.17 9.97
N GLY A 124 5.83 1.70 11.10
CA GLY A 124 6.55 2.97 11.20
C GLY A 124 7.99 2.88 10.70
N ASN A 125 8.70 1.82 11.08
CA ASN A 125 10.10 1.64 10.73
C ASN A 125 10.31 1.45 9.22
N VAL A 126 9.44 0.72 8.54
CA VAL A 126 9.53 0.51 7.07
C VAL A 126 9.40 1.80 6.27
N GLN A 127 8.80 2.84 6.85
CA GLN A 127 8.71 4.18 6.23
C GLN A 127 10.09 4.81 6.10
N TRP A 128 10.90 4.77 7.15
CA TRP A 128 12.26 5.30 7.14
C TRP A 128 13.15 4.53 6.17
N GLN A 129 13.00 3.21 6.12
CA GLN A 129 13.74 2.37 5.20
C GLN A 129 13.41 2.72 3.74
N ALA A 130 12.13 2.82 3.38
CA ALA A 130 11.71 3.22 2.04
C ALA A 130 12.18 4.65 1.70
N ALA A 131 12.00 5.60 2.63
CA ALA A 131 12.37 6.99 2.42
C ALA A 131 13.88 7.18 2.19
N SER A 132 14.73 6.38 2.86
CA SER A 132 16.18 6.43 2.70
C SER A 132 16.65 6.08 1.28
N MET A 133 15.83 5.43 0.49
CA MET A 133 16.13 5.04 -0.89
C MET A 133 15.90 6.17 -1.91
N GLY A 134 15.27 7.27 -1.51
CA GLY A 134 15.19 8.50 -2.28
C GLY A 134 14.25 8.46 -3.50
N SER A 135 13.08 7.79 -3.38
CA SER A 135 12.05 7.89 -4.43
C SER A 135 11.54 9.32 -4.57
N LYS A 136 11.32 9.74 -5.82
CA LYS A 136 10.72 11.05 -6.12
C LYS A 136 9.25 11.19 -5.72
N TYR A 137 8.59 10.08 -5.42
CA TYR A 137 7.16 10.05 -5.10
C TYR A 137 6.87 10.14 -3.59
N LEU A 138 7.87 9.80 -2.75
CA LEU A 138 7.72 9.72 -1.30
C LEU A 138 8.28 10.96 -0.60
#